data_f50532a3dd78fc2cf3cc30c936e8f60c
#
_entry.id   f50532a3dd78fc2cf3cc30c936e8f60c
#
_cell.length_a   1.000
_cell.length_b   1.000
_cell.length_c   1.000
_cell.angle_alpha   90.00
_cell.angle_beta   90.00
_cell.angle_gamma   90.00
#
_symmetry.space_group_name_H-M   'P 1'
#
loop_
_entity.id
_entity.type
_entity.pdbx_description
1 polymer ?
#
loop_
_entity_poly.entity_id
_entity_poly.type
_entity_poly.pdbx_seq_one_letter_code
_entity_poly.pdbx_strand_id
1 'polypeptide(L)'
;MKAWLAAQWQCEQQNQAYVLASIVALQGSSPRGVGSKILVTKDKQFDSIGGGHLEYKAIAQAREMLLQGGQTEIIDYPLGASLGQCCGGRVTLMFEVFSVAKMSVVVFGAG
;
A
#
# COMPACT_ATOMS: atom_id res chain seq x y z
N MET A 1 16.73 2.44 9.54
CA MET A 1 15.85 2.83 8.42
C MET A 1 14.63 1.93 8.40
N LYS A 2 13.48 2.48 8.12
CA LYS A 2 12.27 1.66 8.07
C LYS A 2 12.33 0.71 6.88
N ALA A 3 11.75 -0.48 7.05
CA ALA A 3 11.82 -1.50 6.02
C ALA A 3 11.18 -1.04 4.71
N TRP A 4 10.01 -0.37 4.81
CA TRP A 4 9.35 0.08 3.59
C TRP A 4 10.20 1.11 2.85
N LEU A 5 10.93 1.95 3.57
CA LEU A 5 11.75 2.97 2.94
C LEU A 5 12.94 2.35 2.24
N ALA A 6 13.59 1.40 2.89
CA ALA A 6 14.70 0.69 2.27
C ALA A 6 14.23 -0.07 1.03
N ALA A 7 13.06 -0.69 1.13
CA ALA A 7 12.50 -1.44 0.00
C ALA A 7 12.14 -0.50 -1.15
N GLN A 8 11.60 0.69 -0.83
CA GLN A 8 11.27 1.66 -1.86
C GLN A 8 12.51 2.05 -2.64
N TRP A 9 13.58 2.36 -1.92
CA TRP A 9 14.84 2.74 -2.56
C TRP A 9 15.34 1.61 -3.47
N GLN A 10 15.27 0.38 -2.98
CA GLN A 10 15.74 -0.76 -3.75
C GLN A 10 14.89 -1.00 -5.00
N CYS A 11 13.57 -0.87 -4.87
CA CYS A 11 12.68 -1.02 -6.02
C CYS A 11 12.99 0.04 -7.08
N GLU A 12 13.24 1.28 -6.64
CA GLU A 12 13.59 2.33 -7.59
C GLU A 12 14.90 2.02 -8.29
N GLN A 13 15.87 1.51 -7.57
CA GLN A 13 17.16 1.14 -8.17
C GLN A 13 17.02 0.02 -9.19
N GLN A 14 16.12 -0.91 -8.94
CA GLN A 14 15.94 -2.08 -9.78
C GLN A 14 14.84 -1.91 -10.81
N ASN A 15 14.22 -0.75 -10.87
CA ASN A 15 13.08 -0.49 -11.75
C ASN A 15 11.97 -1.51 -11.52
N GLN A 16 11.70 -1.80 -10.27
CA GLN A 16 10.65 -2.75 -9.91
C GLN A 16 9.40 -2.00 -9.47
N ALA A 17 8.26 -2.37 -10.03
CA ALA A 17 6.99 -1.76 -9.66
C ALA A 17 6.61 -2.14 -8.24
N TYR A 18 5.95 -1.24 -7.54
CA TYR A 18 5.49 -1.49 -6.18
C TYR A 18 4.31 -0.59 -5.86
N VAL A 19 3.62 -0.92 -4.79
CA VAL A 19 2.53 -0.11 -4.26
C VAL A 19 2.88 0.26 -2.83
N LEU A 20 2.69 1.53 -2.50
CA LEU A 20 2.85 1.98 -1.13
C LEU A 20 1.46 2.27 -0.58
N ALA A 21 1.07 1.54 0.46
CA ALA A 21 -0.23 1.73 1.09
C ALA A 21 -0.02 2.40 2.44
N SER A 22 -0.73 3.49 2.68
CA SER A 22 -0.57 4.30 3.88
C SER A 22 -1.91 4.46 4.57
N ILE A 23 -1.91 4.40 5.90
CA ILE A 23 -3.10 4.74 6.67
C ILE A 23 -3.20 6.27 6.69
N VAL A 24 -4.25 6.80 6.09
CA VAL A 24 -4.43 8.25 6.02
C VAL A 24 -5.55 8.75 6.91
N ALA A 25 -6.43 7.87 7.36
CA ALA A 25 -7.49 8.24 8.29
C ALA A 25 -7.90 7.02 9.09
N LEU A 26 -8.40 7.26 10.31
CA LEU A 26 -8.67 6.19 11.23
C LEU A 26 -9.79 6.60 12.16
N GLN A 27 -10.78 5.72 12.32
CA GLN A 27 -11.83 5.88 13.31
C GLN A 27 -11.82 4.64 14.17
N GLY A 28 -11.86 4.84 15.49
CA GLY A 28 -11.82 3.74 16.43
C GLY A 28 -10.39 3.31 16.71
N SER A 29 -10.24 2.10 17.23
CA SER A 29 -8.94 1.56 17.61
C SER A 29 -8.32 0.78 16.46
N SER A 30 -7.02 0.90 16.34
CA SER A 30 -6.27 0.12 15.37
C SER A 30 -4.88 -0.12 15.95
N PRO A 31 -4.24 -1.25 15.63
CA PRO A 31 -2.88 -1.50 16.11
C PRO A 31 -1.88 -0.47 15.61
N ARG A 32 -2.13 0.11 14.47
CA ARG A 32 -1.24 1.11 13.90
C ARG A 32 -2.00 2.39 13.64
N GLY A 33 -1.30 3.50 13.71
CA GLY A 33 -1.91 4.81 13.52
C GLY A 33 -1.74 5.37 12.14
N VAL A 34 -2.30 6.55 11.96
CA VAL A 34 -2.17 7.30 10.71
C VAL A 34 -0.69 7.49 10.40
N GLY A 35 -0.34 7.31 9.15
CA GLY A 35 1.04 7.41 8.70
C GLY A 35 1.75 6.08 8.56
N SER A 36 1.19 5.01 9.14
CA SER A 36 1.79 3.68 8.98
C SER A 36 1.72 3.26 7.52
N LYS A 37 2.75 2.60 7.06
CA LYS A 37 2.87 2.25 5.66
C LYS A 37 3.29 0.80 5.49
N ILE A 38 2.86 0.21 4.37
CA ILE A 38 3.33 -1.09 3.95
C ILE A 38 3.65 -0.97 2.46
N LEU A 39 4.79 -1.53 2.07
CA LEU A 39 5.17 -1.54 0.67
C LEU A 39 4.98 -2.94 0.13
N VAL A 40 4.32 -3.05 -1.01
CA VAL A 40 3.94 -4.34 -1.58
C VAL A 40 4.50 -4.44 -3.00
N THR A 41 5.23 -5.52 -3.26
CA THR A 41 5.62 -5.88 -4.62
C THR A 41 4.80 -7.09 -5.04
N LYS A 42 5.04 -7.59 -6.23
CA LYS A 42 4.24 -8.71 -6.73
C LYS A 42 4.39 -9.95 -5.86
N ASP A 43 5.49 -10.09 -5.14
CA ASP A 43 5.73 -11.30 -4.35
C ASP A 43 6.21 -11.05 -2.93
N LYS A 44 6.37 -9.81 -2.52
CA LYS A 44 6.88 -9.48 -1.19
C LYS A 44 6.11 -8.32 -0.59
N GLN A 45 6.23 -8.16 0.70
CA GLN A 45 5.74 -6.98 1.39
C GLN A 45 6.73 -6.59 2.47
N PHE A 46 6.75 -5.31 2.82
CA PHE A 46 7.70 -4.75 3.77
C PHE A 46 6.96 -3.85 4.74
N ASP A 47 7.23 -4.03 6.03
CA ASP A 47 6.54 -3.36 7.13
C ASP A 47 5.09 -3.84 7.25
N SER A 48 4.30 -3.15 8.04
CA SER A 48 2.98 -3.63 8.41
C SER A 48 2.07 -2.45 8.72
N ILE A 49 0.79 -2.63 8.44
CA ILE A 49 -0.23 -1.67 8.85
C ILE A 49 -1.11 -2.26 9.97
N GLY A 50 -0.58 -3.26 10.67
CA GLY A 50 -1.26 -3.82 11.82
C GLY A 50 -1.49 -5.31 11.76
N GLY A 51 -1.22 -5.94 10.63
CA GLY A 51 -1.39 -7.36 10.47
C GLY A 51 -2.84 -7.77 10.30
N GLY A 52 -3.08 -9.07 10.35
CA GLY A 52 -4.41 -9.62 10.33
C GLY A 52 -5.15 -9.43 9.01
N HIS A 53 -6.47 -9.39 9.13
CA HIS A 53 -7.34 -9.40 7.96
C HIS A 53 -7.21 -8.11 7.13
N LEU A 54 -7.05 -6.98 7.80
CA LEU A 54 -6.90 -5.72 7.09
C LEU A 54 -5.66 -5.74 6.21
N GLU A 55 -4.55 -6.20 6.75
CA GLU A 55 -3.31 -6.26 6.00
C GLU A 55 -3.42 -7.24 4.84
N TYR A 56 -4.06 -8.36 5.07
CA TYR A 56 -4.29 -9.34 4.01
C TYR A 56 -5.06 -8.70 2.84
N LYS A 57 -6.13 -7.98 3.16
CA LYS A 57 -6.93 -7.34 2.13
C LYS A 57 -6.16 -6.24 1.42
N ALA A 58 -5.36 -5.49 2.16
CA ALA A 58 -4.57 -4.42 1.58
C ALA A 58 -3.52 -4.97 0.62
N ILE A 59 -2.86 -6.07 0.99
CA ILE A 59 -1.87 -6.68 0.13
C ILE A 59 -2.53 -7.21 -1.15
N ALA A 60 -3.70 -7.84 -1.02
CA ALA A 60 -4.41 -8.36 -2.19
C ALA A 60 -4.80 -7.21 -3.12
N GLN A 61 -5.30 -6.11 -2.56
CA GLN A 61 -5.67 -4.95 -3.37
C GLN A 61 -4.46 -4.36 -4.07
N ALA A 62 -3.35 -4.25 -3.35
CA ALA A 62 -2.13 -3.69 -3.92
C ALA A 62 -1.65 -4.52 -5.09
N ARG A 63 -1.69 -5.84 -4.96
CA ARG A 63 -1.25 -6.72 -6.04
C ARG A 63 -2.17 -6.67 -7.23
N GLU A 64 -3.46 -6.51 -6.97
CA GLU A 64 -4.43 -6.32 -8.05
C GLU A 64 -4.10 -5.06 -8.83
N MET A 65 -3.79 -3.99 -8.13
CA MET A 65 -3.44 -2.72 -8.79
C MET A 65 -2.15 -2.85 -9.60
N LEU A 66 -1.19 -3.62 -9.11
CA LEU A 66 0.02 -3.86 -9.89
C LEU A 66 -0.27 -4.58 -11.19
N LEU A 67 -1.18 -5.54 -11.15
CA LEU A 67 -1.54 -6.29 -12.36
C LEU A 67 -2.26 -5.42 -13.36
N GLN A 68 -3.11 -4.52 -12.89
CA GLN A 68 -3.94 -3.71 -13.76
C GLN A 68 -3.29 -2.41 -14.15
N GLY A 69 -2.15 -2.08 -13.57
CA GLY A 69 -1.51 -0.81 -13.84
C GLY A 69 -2.29 0.37 -13.30
N GLY A 70 -2.89 0.20 -12.14
CA GLY A 70 -3.72 1.23 -11.55
C GLY A 70 -2.96 2.46 -11.14
N GLN A 71 -3.68 3.41 -10.61
CA GLN A 71 -3.13 4.66 -10.13
C GLN A 71 -3.43 4.79 -8.65
N THR A 72 -3.29 5.99 -8.13
CA THR A 72 -3.56 6.22 -6.71
C THR A 72 -5.04 6.01 -6.43
N GLU A 73 -5.34 5.27 -5.37
CA GLU A 73 -6.71 5.05 -4.92
C GLU A 73 -6.79 5.19 -3.42
N ILE A 74 -7.91 5.68 -2.95
CA ILE A 74 -8.19 5.79 -1.53
C ILE A 74 -9.38 4.90 -1.23
N ILE A 75 -9.20 3.96 -0.30
CA ILE A 75 -10.21 2.94 -0.02
C ILE A 75 -10.47 2.88 1.48
N ASP A 76 -11.75 2.88 1.85
CA ASP A 76 -12.17 2.72 3.23
C ASP A 76 -12.37 1.25 3.53
N TYR A 77 -11.82 0.81 4.66
CA TYR A 77 -12.00 -0.55 5.14
C TYR A 77 -12.70 -0.52 6.49
N PRO A 78 -13.94 -0.98 6.58
CA PRO A 78 -14.59 -1.06 7.87
C PRO A 78 -13.99 -2.20 8.69
N LEU A 79 -13.79 -1.95 9.97
CA LEU A 79 -13.30 -2.96 10.90
C LEU A 79 -14.50 -3.41 11.71
N GLY A 80 -15.19 -4.41 11.22
CA GLY A 80 -16.42 -4.85 11.84
C GLY A 80 -16.19 -5.83 12.97
N ALA A 81 -17.27 -6.11 13.68
CA ALA A 81 -17.22 -7.08 14.77
C ALA A 81 -16.78 -8.44 14.31
N SER A 82 -17.03 -8.79 13.06
CA SER A 82 -16.62 -10.06 12.52
C SER A 82 -15.12 -10.24 12.50
N LEU A 83 -14.38 -9.15 12.64
CA LEU A 83 -12.92 -9.20 12.69
C LEU A 83 -12.39 -9.15 14.12
N GLY A 84 -13.25 -9.32 15.11
CA GLY A 84 -12.86 -9.24 16.49
C GLY A 84 -12.83 -7.83 17.04
N GLN A 85 -13.30 -6.86 16.30
CA GLN A 85 -13.35 -5.48 16.73
C GLN A 85 -14.68 -5.23 17.40
N CYS A 86 -14.67 -4.79 18.62
CA CYS A 86 -15.94 -4.61 19.30
C CYS A 86 -16.65 -3.35 18.91
N CYS A 87 -16.01 -2.37 18.33
CA CYS A 87 -16.70 -1.12 18.04
C CYS A 87 -16.71 -0.75 16.58
N GLY A 88 -16.31 -1.62 15.73
CA GLY A 88 -16.47 -1.38 14.31
C GLY A 88 -15.82 -0.13 13.79
N GLY A 89 -14.55 0.04 14.02
CA GLY A 89 -13.82 1.17 13.49
C GLY A 89 -13.72 1.16 11.99
N ARG A 90 -12.97 2.11 11.47
CA ARG A 90 -12.77 2.25 10.03
C ARG A 90 -11.35 2.72 9.77
N VAL A 91 -10.72 2.15 8.77
CA VAL A 91 -9.38 2.55 8.36
C VAL A 91 -9.43 2.94 6.90
N THR A 92 -8.89 4.11 6.58
CA THR A 92 -8.80 4.57 5.20
C THR A 92 -7.36 4.44 4.74
N LEU A 93 -7.16 3.72 3.67
CA LEU A 93 -5.83 3.51 3.09
C LEU A 93 -5.72 4.23 1.77
N MET A 94 -4.54 4.84 1.55
CA MET A 94 -4.20 5.39 0.25
C MET A 94 -3.18 4.45 -0.39
N PHE A 95 -3.50 3.99 -1.59
CA PHE A 95 -2.62 3.13 -2.37
C PHE A 95 -1.99 3.95 -3.47
N GLU A 96 -0.67 4.01 -3.47
CA GLU A 96 0.06 4.73 -4.51
C GLU A 96 0.86 3.72 -5.32
N VAL A 97 0.59 3.66 -6.62
CA VAL A 97 1.26 2.72 -7.52
C VAL A 97 2.43 3.41 -8.18
N PHE A 98 3.60 2.81 -8.06
CA PHE A 98 4.81 3.28 -8.71
C PHE A 98 5.25 2.20 -9.70
N SER A 99 4.92 2.42 -10.97
CA SER A 99 5.25 1.42 -11.98
C SER A 99 6.54 1.78 -12.67
N VAL A 100 7.13 0.79 -13.30
CA VAL A 100 8.36 1.01 -14.05
C VAL A 100 8.06 1.94 -15.19
N ALA A 101 8.88 2.97 -15.34
CA ALA A 101 8.71 3.88 -16.43
C ALA A 101 8.99 3.16 -17.74
N LYS A 102 8.10 3.27 -18.64
CA LYS A 102 8.35 2.74 -19.91
C LYS A 102 9.28 3.63 -20.58
N MET A 103 10.11 3.25 -20.88
CA MET A 103 10.88 4.04 -21.36
C MET A 103 10.56 4.76 -22.28
N SER A 104 10.31 4.75 -22.69
CA SER A 104 10.05 5.41 -23.60
C SER A 104 9.54 6.49 -23.44
N VAL A 105 9.22 6.61 -22.86
CA VAL A 105 8.57 7.54 -22.70
C VAL A 105 9.22 8.50 -22.44
N VAL A 106 9.61 8.48 -22.24
CA VAL A 106 10.12 9.34 -21.94
C VAL A 106 10.82 9.99 -22.52
N VAL A 107 11.00 9.79 -22.66
CA VAL A 107 11.64 10.22 -23.08
C VAL A 107 11.66 11.24 -23.72
N PHE A 108 11.51 11.36 -23.88
CA PHE A 108 11.51 12.22 -24.46
C PHE A 108 11.27 13.13 -24.25
N GLY A 109 11.20 12.91 -23.79
CA GLY A 109 11.01 13.66 -23.40
C GLY A 109 10.79 14.18 -23.21
N ALA A 110 10.56 14.00 -23.14
CA ALA A 110 10.30 14.46 -22.85
C ALA A 110 10.28 14.95 -22.42
N GLY A 111 10.28 14.96 -22.31
CA GLY A 111 10.39 15.34 -21.71
C GLY A 111 10.31 15.93 -21.68
#